data_18d9a56c24c81170ad68fbcc44df0ba2
#
_entry.id   18d9a56c24c81170ad68fbcc44df0ba2
#
_cell.length_a   1.000
_cell.length_b   1.000
_cell.length_c   1.000
_cell.angle_alpha   90.00
_cell.angle_beta   90.00
_cell.angle_gamma   90.00
#
_symmetry.space_group_name_H-M   'P 1'
#
loop_
_entity.id
_entity.type
_entity.pdbx_description
1 polymer ?
#
loop_
_entity_poly.entity_id
_entity_poly.type
_entity_poly.pdbx_seq_one_letter_code
_entity_poly.pdbx_strand_id
1 'polypeptide(L)'
;MNHKKRRQNALLWEKNGDMNVVLGVDIGGSTTKIVALNEKKECIATLQVKAADQITALYGAIGNLLYSNRISFDQVRKIVLTGVGSSQVEGGSIYDIPSCKVNEFEAIGHSGLIMSGLDETLVISMGTGTAFVHARNDVYEHIGGSGVGGGTL
;
A
#
# COMPACT_ATOMS: atom_id res chain seq x y z
N MET A 1 29.76 7.46 18.91
CA MET A 1 29.24 6.85 17.68
C MET A 1 30.20 7.17 16.56
N ASN A 2 30.83 6.16 15.95
CA ASN A 2 32.06 6.26 15.17
C ASN A 2 31.84 6.92 13.79
N HIS A 3 32.64 7.94 13.43
CA HIS A 3 32.60 8.66 12.16
C HIS A 3 32.69 7.75 10.90
N LYS A 4 33.31 6.57 11.01
CA LYS A 4 33.36 5.56 9.95
C LYS A 4 31.98 4.95 9.65
N LYS A 5 31.16 4.73 10.68
CA LYS A 5 29.79 4.19 10.53
C LYS A 5 28.83 5.20 9.87
N ARG A 6 29.02 6.51 10.14
CA ARG A 6 28.25 7.57 9.46
C ARG A 6 28.58 7.69 7.97
N ARG A 7 29.87 7.59 7.60
CA ARG A 7 30.29 7.61 6.18
C ARG A 7 29.83 6.35 5.42
N GLN A 8 29.90 5.17 6.04
CA GLN A 8 29.38 3.94 5.44
C GLN A 8 27.87 3.98 5.24
N ASN A 9 27.11 4.56 6.18
CA ASN A 9 25.68 4.75 6.02
C ASN A 9 25.35 5.77 4.93
N ALA A 10 26.07 6.90 4.82
CA ALA A 10 25.90 7.87 3.73
C ALA A 10 26.14 7.23 2.36
N LEU A 11 27.20 6.44 2.19
CA LEU A 11 27.52 5.73 0.93
C LEU A 11 26.48 4.66 0.55
N LEU A 12 25.71 4.15 1.51
CA LEU A 12 24.62 3.20 1.25
C LEU A 12 23.35 3.91 0.73
N TRP A 13 23.14 5.18 1.05
CA TRP A 13 22.06 6.01 0.51
C TRP A 13 22.34 6.47 -0.93
N GLU A 14 23.61 6.68 -1.28
CA GLU A 14 24.03 7.11 -2.63
C GLU A 14 23.86 6.01 -3.69
N LYS A 15 23.73 4.74 -3.31
CA LYS A 15 23.56 3.62 -4.26
C LYS A 15 22.14 3.45 -4.83
N ASN A 16 21.12 4.14 -4.26
CA ASN A 16 19.73 4.04 -4.72
C ASN A 16 19.26 5.32 -5.44
N GLY A 17 20.16 6.16 -5.95
CA GLY A 17 19.91 7.53 -6.40
C GLY A 17 18.86 7.71 -7.52
N ASP A 18 18.52 6.68 -8.29
CA ASP A 18 17.64 6.82 -9.45
C ASP A 18 16.37 5.94 -9.40
N MET A 19 16.08 5.30 -8.27
CA MET A 19 14.91 4.42 -8.18
C MET A 19 13.63 5.23 -7.90
N ASN A 20 12.68 5.21 -8.82
CA ASN A 20 11.35 5.76 -8.58
C ASN A 20 10.44 4.72 -7.91
N VAL A 21 9.77 5.12 -6.85
CA VAL A 21 8.92 4.25 -6.04
C VAL A 21 7.48 4.76 -6.06
N VAL A 22 6.52 3.85 -6.17
CA VAL A 22 5.11 4.11 -5.92
C VAL A 22 4.69 3.34 -4.67
N LEU A 23 3.99 4.01 -3.77
CA LEU A 23 3.40 3.36 -2.59
C LEU A 23 1.93 3.08 -2.83
N GLY A 24 1.50 1.83 -2.63
CA GLY A 24 0.11 1.45 -2.49
C GLY A 24 -0.23 1.28 -1.01
N VAL A 25 -1.30 1.92 -0.54
CA VAL A 25 -1.69 1.91 0.87
C VAL A 25 -3.16 1.52 0.99
N ASP A 26 -3.42 0.41 1.69
CA ASP A 26 -4.75 -0.01 2.12
C ASP A 26 -4.96 0.42 3.58
N ILE A 27 -5.85 1.40 3.78
CA ILE A 27 -6.23 1.89 5.11
C ILE A 27 -7.50 1.17 5.53
N GLY A 28 -7.31 0.00 6.14
CA GLY A 28 -8.43 -0.80 6.64
C GLY A 28 -8.99 -0.30 7.96
N GLY A 29 -10.03 -0.96 8.46
CA GLY A 29 -10.66 -0.60 9.73
C GLY A 29 -9.78 -0.86 10.96
N SER A 30 -8.92 -1.87 10.93
CA SER A 30 -8.07 -2.30 12.05
C SER A 30 -6.59 -2.37 11.72
N THR A 31 -6.23 -2.31 10.46
CA THR A 31 -4.84 -2.40 9.99
C THR A 31 -4.61 -1.48 8.81
N THR A 32 -3.41 -0.92 8.72
CA THR A 32 -2.90 -0.25 7.52
C THR A 32 -1.82 -1.13 6.89
N LYS A 33 -1.96 -1.40 5.59
CA LYS A 33 -1.00 -2.19 4.81
C LYS A 33 -0.39 -1.32 3.74
N ILE A 34 0.91 -1.46 3.53
CA ILE A 34 1.65 -0.69 2.52
C ILE A 34 2.49 -1.63 1.68
N VAL A 35 2.52 -1.36 0.39
CA VAL A 35 3.43 -1.98 -0.57
C VAL A 35 4.20 -0.88 -1.29
N ALA A 36 5.50 -1.08 -1.48
CA ALA A 36 6.35 -0.24 -2.31
C ALA A 36 6.69 -0.99 -3.59
N LEU A 37 6.41 -0.37 -4.73
CA LEU A 37 6.73 -0.89 -6.06
C LEU A 37 7.80 -0.01 -6.72
N ASN A 38 8.75 -0.65 -7.40
CA ASN A 38 9.72 0.04 -8.24
C ASN A 38 9.14 0.31 -9.65
N GLU A 39 9.92 0.94 -10.54
CA GLU A 39 9.55 1.25 -11.92
C GLU A 39 9.19 0.02 -12.76
N LYS A 40 9.73 -1.14 -12.41
CA LYS A 40 9.42 -2.42 -13.08
C LYS A 40 8.16 -3.08 -12.52
N LYS A 41 7.43 -2.40 -11.62
CA LYS A 41 6.27 -2.92 -10.89
C LYS A 41 6.61 -4.11 -9.97
N GLU A 42 7.87 -4.27 -9.60
CA GLU A 42 8.30 -5.27 -8.64
C GLU A 42 8.05 -4.77 -7.21
N CYS A 43 7.54 -5.65 -6.36
CA CYS A 43 7.35 -5.35 -4.94
C CYS A 43 8.72 -5.38 -4.23
N ILE A 44 9.15 -4.23 -3.74
CA ILE A 44 10.46 -4.05 -3.08
C ILE A 44 10.37 -3.98 -1.56
N ALA A 45 9.20 -3.63 -1.02
CA ALA A 45 8.97 -3.63 0.42
C ALA A 45 7.47 -3.73 0.73
N THR A 46 7.15 -4.32 1.88
CA THR A 46 5.79 -4.36 2.43
C THR A 46 5.83 -4.07 3.91
N LEU A 47 4.73 -3.49 4.43
CA LEU A 47 4.55 -3.28 5.86
C LEU A 47 3.07 -3.41 6.21
N GLN A 48 2.76 -4.03 7.33
CA GLN A 48 1.44 -4.02 7.92
C GLN A 48 1.54 -3.56 9.38
N VAL A 49 0.68 -2.63 9.78
CA VAL A 49 0.59 -2.13 11.16
C VAL A 49 -0.85 -2.19 11.63
N LYS A 50 -1.03 -2.38 12.94
CA LYS A 50 -2.34 -2.18 13.58
C LYS A 50 -2.67 -0.69 13.60
N ALA A 51 -3.91 -0.33 13.31
CA ALA A 51 -4.38 1.05 13.30
C ALA A 51 -5.43 1.24 14.40
N ALA A 52 -5.03 1.82 15.51
CA ALA A 52 -5.96 2.36 16.52
C ALA A 52 -6.47 3.74 16.08
N ASP A 53 -5.59 4.53 15.47
CA ASP A 53 -5.89 5.77 14.75
C ASP A 53 -5.36 5.65 13.31
N GLN A 54 -6.26 5.77 12.34
CA GLN A 54 -5.96 5.49 10.94
C GLN A 54 -4.98 6.51 10.33
N ILE A 55 -5.11 7.78 10.71
CA ILE A 55 -4.25 8.85 10.20
C ILE A 55 -2.83 8.72 10.78
N THR A 56 -2.71 8.57 12.08
CA THR A 56 -1.40 8.35 12.72
C THR A 56 -0.73 7.09 12.20
N ALA A 57 -1.49 6.00 12.03
CA ALA A 57 -0.99 4.75 11.46
C ALA A 57 -0.50 4.93 10.02
N LEU A 58 -1.23 5.66 9.17
CA LEU A 58 -0.83 5.96 7.80
C LEU A 58 0.53 6.65 7.75
N TYR A 59 0.66 7.80 8.42
CA TYR A 59 1.89 8.58 8.40
C TYR A 59 3.06 7.81 9.04
N GLY A 60 2.82 7.20 10.20
CA GLY A 60 3.83 6.39 10.88
C GLY A 60 4.29 5.18 10.07
N ALA A 61 3.37 4.49 9.39
CA ALA A 61 3.68 3.31 8.58
C ALA A 61 4.48 3.68 7.32
N ILE A 62 4.14 4.79 6.63
CA ILE A 62 4.93 5.28 5.49
C ILE A 62 6.36 5.60 5.96
N GLY A 63 6.51 6.40 7.01
CA GLY A 63 7.83 6.75 7.53
C GLY A 63 8.64 5.52 7.94
N ASN A 64 8.02 4.54 8.61
CA ASN A 64 8.67 3.30 9.02
C ASN A 64 9.10 2.46 7.82
N LEU A 65 8.22 2.25 6.82
CA LEU A 65 8.55 1.48 5.62
C LEU A 65 9.74 2.10 4.88
N LEU A 66 9.72 3.41 4.66
CA LEU A 66 10.79 4.12 3.97
C LEU A 66 12.10 4.03 4.74
N TYR A 67 12.10 4.31 6.06
CA TYR A 67 13.27 4.23 6.91
C TYR A 67 13.89 2.83 6.94
N SER A 68 13.06 1.80 7.15
CA SER A 68 13.51 0.42 7.30
C SER A 68 14.11 -0.16 6.01
N ASN A 69 13.63 0.32 4.85
CA ASN A 69 14.10 -0.13 3.54
C ASN A 69 15.09 0.83 2.87
N ARG A 70 15.50 1.89 3.58
CA ARG A 70 16.45 2.91 3.08
C ARG A 70 15.98 3.57 1.79
N ILE A 71 14.68 3.83 1.70
CA ILE A 71 14.07 4.59 0.62
C ILE A 71 13.92 6.03 1.12
N SER A 72 14.38 6.99 0.35
CA SER A 72 14.20 8.41 0.68
C SER A 72 12.85 8.93 0.16
N PHE A 73 12.32 9.99 0.78
CA PHE A 73 11.04 10.57 0.39
C PHE A 73 11.04 11.10 -1.06
N ASP A 74 12.15 11.61 -1.54
CA ASP A 74 12.35 12.12 -2.90
C ASP A 74 12.33 11.01 -3.97
N GLN A 75 12.53 9.77 -3.59
CA GLN A 75 12.36 8.61 -4.47
C GLN A 75 10.89 8.21 -4.65
N VAL A 76 10.00 8.65 -3.74
CA VAL A 76 8.57 8.32 -3.84
C VAL A 76 7.86 9.30 -4.77
N ARG A 77 7.37 8.79 -5.89
CA ARG A 77 6.71 9.62 -6.92
C ARG A 77 5.22 9.76 -6.72
N LYS A 78 4.59 8.78 -6.09
CA LYS A 78 3.14 8.79 -5.89
C LYS A 78 2.74 7.86 -4.74
N ILE A 79 1.66 8.23 -4.07
CA ILE A 79 0.98 7.39 -3.07
C ILE A 79 -0.44 7.13 -3.56
N VAL A 80 -0.81 5.85 -3.66
CA VAL A 80 -2.16 5.41 -4.05
C VAL A 80 -2.85 4.84 -2.82
N LEU A 81 -3.99 5.41 -2.48
CA LEU A 81 -4.75 5.05 -1.28
C LEU A 81 -5.98 4.24 -1.64
N THR A 82 -6.30 3.26 -0.82
CA THR A 82 -7.54 2.49 -0.86
C THR A 82 -7.98 2.10 0.56
N GLY A 83 -9.06 1.36 0.67
CA GLY A 83 -9.66 0.94 1.94
C GLY A 83 -10.59 1.99 2.56
N VAL A 84 -11.38 1.53 3.54
CA VAL A 84 -12.44 2.35 4.18
C VAL A 84 -11.90 3.62 4.85
N GLY A 85 -10.71 3.57 5.42
CA GLY A 85 -10.06 4.71 6.07
C GLY A 85 -9.52 5.76 5.11
N SER A 86 -9.40 5.46 3.82
CA SER A 86 -8.92 6.41 2.82
C SER A 86 -9.81 7.66 2.69
N SER A 87 -11.10 7.54 3.06
CA SER A 87 -12.05 8.66 3.09
C SER A 87 -11.64 9.77 4.05
N GLN A 88 -10.94 9.44 5.14
CA GLN A 88 -10.50 10.41 6.15
C GLN A 88 -9.23 11.20 5.73
N VAL A 89 -8.55 10.76 4.67
CA VAL A 89 -7.37 11.46 4.15
C VAL A 89 -7.84 12.57 3.22
N GLU A 90 -7.64 13.82 3.63
CA GLU A 90 -7.95 14.99 2.82
C GLU A 90 -6.70 15.49 2.07
N GLY A 91 -6.94 16.23 0.99
CA GLY A 91 -5.87 16.78 0.16
C GLY A 91 -5.36 15.81 -0.90
N GLY A 92 -4.51 16.33 -1.77
CA GLY A 92 -3.92 15.61 -2.90
C GLY A 92 -2.47 15.17 -2.67
N SER A 93 -1.96 15.27 -1.44
CA SER A 93 -0.58 14.91 -1.09
C SER A 93 -0.45 14.38 0.33
N ILE A 94 0.57 13.55 0.56
CA ILE A 94 1.01 13.05 1.86
C ILE A 94 2.52 13.24 1.91
N TYR A 95 3.04 13.94 2.92
CA TYR A 95 4.46 14.33 2.98
C TYR A 95 4.91 15.10 1.71
N ASP A 96 4.04 15.96 1.17
CA ASP A 96 4.23 16.68 -0.10
C ASP A 96 4.35 15.77 -1.35
N ILE A 97 4.16 14.46 -1.19
CA ILE A 97 4.13 13.50 -2.29
C ILE A 97 2.71 13.43 -2.86
N PRO A 98 2.53 13.57 -4.18
CA PRO A 98 1.22 13.47 -4.82
C PRO A 98 0.49 12.18 -4.46
N SER A 99 -0.78 12.29 -4.07
CA SER A 99 -1.60 11.12 -3.72
C SER A 99 -2.91 11.09 -4.50
N CYS A 100 -3.44 9.89 -4.70
CA CYS A 100 -4.78 9.68 -5.24
C CYS A 100 -5.46 8.50 -4.55
N LYS A 101 -6.78 8.46 -4.65
CA LYS A 101 -7.59 7.36 -4.12
C LYS A 101 -8.08 6.48 -5.26
N VAL A 102 -8.16 5.18 -4.99
CA VAL A 102 -8.80 4.18 -5.86
C VAL A 102 -9.85 3.42 -5.07
N ASN A 103 -10.87 2.94 -5.76
CA ASN A 103 -11.91 2.14 -5.13
C ASN A 103 -11.31 0.81 -4.63
N GLU A 104 -11.71 0.36 -3.44
CA GLU A 104 -11.18 -0.86 -2.83
C GLU A 104 -11.47 -2.10 -3.66
N PHE A 105 -12.69 -2.24 -4.19
CA PHE A 105 -13.07 -3.38 -5.00
C PHE A 105 -12.38 -3.40 -6.36
N GLU A 106 -12.15 -2.22 -6.95
CA GLU A 106 -11.33 -2.06 -8.15
C GLU A 106 -9.88 -2.52 -7.90
N ALA A 107 -9.27 -2.09 -6.80
CA ALA A 107 -7.93 -2.50 -6.42
C ALA A 107 -7.84 -4.02 -6.18
N ILE A 108 -8.83 -4.61 -5.49
CA ILE A 108 -8.92 -6.05 -5.22
C ILE A 108 -9.06 -6.83 -6.54
N GLY A 109 -10.02 -6.46 -7.39
CA GLY A 109 -10.30 -7.15 -8.64
C GLY A 109 -9.13 -7.09 -9.62
N HIS A 110 -8.55 -5.89 -9.79
CA HIS A 110 -7.37 -5.69 -10.65
C HIS A 110 -6.18 -6.52 -10.18
N SER A 111 -5.93 -6.55 -8.86
CA SER A 111 -4.86 -7.38 -8.28
C SER A 111 -5.11 -8.86 -8.53
N GLY A 112 -6.35 -9.32 -8.44
CA GLY A 112 -6.72 -10.70 -8.71
C GLY A 112 -6.42 -11.13 -10.13
N LEU A 113 -6.74 -10.31 -11.14
CA LEU A 113 -6.41 -10.57 -12.55
C LEU A 113 -4.89 -10.63 -12.76
N ILE A 114 -4.15 -9.66 -12.24
CA ILE A 114 -2.68 -9.61 -12.37
C ILE A 114 -2.03 -10.84 -11.73
N MET A 115 -2.41 -11.17 -10.50
CA MET A 115 -1.76 -12.25 -9.74
C MET A 115 -2.11 -13.65 -10.27
N SER A 116 -3.32 -13.84 -10.79
CA SER A 116 -3.75 -15.11 -11.36
C SER A 116 -3.30 -15.31 -12.80
N GLY A 117 -3.08 -14.22 -13.56
CA GLY A 117 -2.85 -14.25 -15.00
C GLY A 117 -4.08 -14.68 -15.81
N LEU A 118 -5.27 -14.63 -15.19
CA LEU A 118 -6.53 -14.98 -15.83
C LEU A 118 -7.23 -13.74 -16.38
N ASP A 119 -8.02 -13.92 -17.45
CA ASP A 119 -8.85 -12.85 -18.03
C ASP A 119 -10.12 -12.59 -17.20
N GLU A 120 -10.52 -13.54 -16.37
CA GLU A 120 -11.67 -13.49 -15.49
C GLU A 120 -11.39 -14.24 -14.18
N THR A 121 -11.78 -13.64 -13.05
CA THR A 121 -11.58 -14.27 -11.73
C THR A 121 -12.62 -13.82 -10.71
N LEU A 122 -12.87 -14.66 -9.72
CA LEU A 122 -13.56 -14.31 -8.49
C LEU A 122 -12.52 -14.17 -7.37
N VAL A 123 -12.33 -12.95 -6.90
CA VAL A 123 -11.41 -12.66 -5.80
C VAL A 123 -12.17 -12.68 -4.48
N ILE A 124 -11.68 -13.45 -3.53
CA ILE A 124 -12.19 -13.49 -2.16
C ILE A 124 -11.19 -12.75 -1.27
N SER A 125 -11.56 -11.55 -0.86
CA SER A 125 -10.75 -10.72 0.06
C SER A 125 -11.20 -10.94 1.49
N MET A 126 -10.32 -11.49 2.33
CA MET A 126 -10.59 -11.76 3.74
C MET A 126 -9.74 -10.83 4.61
N GLY A 127 -10.34 -9.74 5.08
CA GLY A 127 -9.76 -8.77 6.01
C GLY A 127 -10.51 -8.79 7.34
N THR A 128 -10.96 -7.64 7.85
CA THR A 128 -11.87 -7.52 9.00
C THR A 128 -13.19 -8.21 8.71
N GLY A 129 -13.71 -8.08 7.49
CA GLY A 129 -14.80 -8.86 6.89
C GLY A 129 -14.31 -9.60 5.64
N THR A 130 -15.24 -10.22 4.93
CA THR A 130 -14.99 -10.93 3.66
C THR A 130 -15.77 -10.25 2.53
N ALA A 131 -15.12 -9.99 1.41
CA ALA A 131 -15.73 -9.45 0.19
C ALA A 131 -15.47 -10.40 -1.00
N PHE A 132 -16.46 -10.54 -1.86
CA PHE A 132 -16.37 -11.27 -3.12
C PHE A 132 -16.40 -10.27 -4.27
N VAL A 133 -15.32 -10.23 -5.05
CA VAL A 133 -15.19 -9.32 -6.19
C VAL A 133 -15.01 -10.13 -7.47
N HIS A 134 -15.95 -10.00 -8.37
CA HIS A 134 -15.84 -10.53 -9.72
C HIS A 134 -15.06 -9.52 -10.58
N ALA A 135 -14.04 -10.00 -11.26
CA ALA A 135 -13.16 -9.19 -12.09
C ALA A 135 -13.04 -9.78 -13.49
N ARG A 136 -13.32 -8.97 -14.53
CA ARG A 136 -13.23 -9.36 -15.95
C ARG A 136 -13.10 -8.12 -16.85
N ASN A 137 -12.15 -8.13 -17.78
CA ASN A 137 -12.00 -7.08 -18.79
C ASN A 137 -12.01 -5.65 -18.20
N ASP A 138 -11.23 -5.41 -17.13
CA ASP A 138 -11.18 -4.15 -16.40
C ASP A 138 -12.53 -3.70 -15.77
N VAL A 139 -13.51 -4.61 -15.67
CA VAL A 139 -14.74 -4.43 -14.90
C VAL A 139 -14.60 -5.15 -13.57
N TYR A 140 -14.89 -4.46 -12.48
CA TYR A 140 -14.75 -4.97 -11.12
C TYR A 140 -16.07 -4.80 -10.38
N GLU A 141 -16.70 -5.89 -10.01
CA GLU A 141 -18.03 -5.92 -9.39
C GLU A 141 -17.98 -6.57 -8.01
N HIS A 142 -18.40 -5.83 -7.00
CA HIS A 142 -18.63 -6.39 -5.66
C HIS A 142 -19.95 -7.17 -5.68
N ILE A 143 -19.87 -8.49 -5.74
CA ILE A 143 -21.03 -9.37 -5.87
C ILE A 143 -21.57 -9.87 -4.53
N GLY A 144 -20.87 -9.62 -3.44
CA GLY A 144 -21.32 -10.00 -2.10
C GLY A 144 -20.20 -9.98 -1.08
N GLY A 145 -20.56 -10.32 0.13
CA GLY A 145 -19.60 -10.37 1.24
C GLY A 145 -20.27 -10.75 2.55
N SER A 146 -19.48 -10.81 3.61
CA SER A 146 -19.97 -11.07 4.95
C SER A 146 -19.16 -10.26 5.97
N GLY A 147 -19.79 -9.93 7.11
CA GLY A 147 -19.07 -9.32 8.25
C GLY A 147 -18.11 -10.28 8.97
N VAL A 148 -18.08 -11.55 8.55
CA VAL A 148 -17.19 -12.57 9.13
C VAL A 148 -15.84 -12.51 8.45
N GLY A 149 -14.78 -12.33 9.23
CA GLY A 149 -13.41 -12.26 8.78
C GLY A 149 -12.46 -12.34 9.98
N GLY A 150 -11.21 -11.95 9.78
CA GLY A 150 -10.20 -11.97 10.85
C GLY A 150 -10.52 -11.10 12.08
N GLY A 151 -11.47 -10.17 11.97
CA GLY A 151 -11.96 -9.36 13.10
C GLY A 151 -13.05 -10.04 13.95
N THR A 152 -13.52 -11.22 13.54
CA THR A 152 -14.59 -11.99 14.23
C THR A 152 -14.08 -13.24 14.96
N LEU A 153 -12.77 -13.50 14.92
CA LEU A 153 -12.09 -14.62 15.56
C LEU A 153 -11.47 -14.22 16.88
#